data_8c32083001e669cb2134da3d61767b5b
#
_entry.id   8c32083001e669cb2134da3d61767b5b
#
_cell.length_a   1.000
_cell.length_b   1.000
_cell.length_c   1.000
_cell.angle_alpha   90.00
_cell.angle_beta   90.00
_cell.angle_gamma   90.00
#
_symmetry.space_group_name_H-M   'P 1'
#
loop_
_entity.id
_entity.type
_entity.pdbx_description
1 polymer ?
#
loop_
_entity_poly.entity_id
_entity_poly.type
_entity_poly.pdbx_seq_one_letter_code
_entity_poly.pdbx_strand_id
1 'polypeptide(L)'
;MATQIYIVDDHPLVRQGLSQVINNEADMEICGEAEDAPQAMKGVGHANPDAIIVDISLKGNNGLELIKNLKAIHENIPILVFSMHDESIYAQRALRAGAKAYVMKKESPTKVVEAIRRIIKGEIYVSPSVADQVLHQIVNGPNNATSTSPIDRLTDRELEVVQLIGRGLSSREIAESLNLSVKTIESHRAHVKEKLNLRNATELVQFSVQWVDQQVM
;
A
#
# COMPACT_ATOMS: atom_id res chain seq x y z
N MET A 1 -11.88 -9.53 -26.14
CA MET A 1 -11.04 -8.35 -25.99
C MET A 1 -10.08 -8.66 -24.85
N ALA A 2 -8.81 -8.24 -24.93
CA ALA A 2 -7.86 -8.42 -23.84
C ALA A 2 -8.23 -7.48 -22.69
N THR A 3 -8.00 -7.94 -21.46
CA THR A 3 -8.21 -7.17 -20.22
C THR A 3 -7.15 -6.07 -20.12
N GLN A 4 -7.58 -4.82 -20.01
CA GLN A 4 -6.72 -3.64 -19.98
C GLN A 4 -6.20 -3.38 -18.56
N ILE A 5 -4.88 -3.43 -18.35
CA ILE A 5 -4.24 -3.26 -17.04
C ILE A 5 -3.42 -1.98 -17.03
N TYR A 6 -3.58 -1.18 -15.98
CA TYR A 6 -2.78 0.02 -15.73
C TYR A 6 -1.82 -0.21 -14.56
N ILE A 7 -0.53 0.17 -14.68
CA ILE A 7 0.48 -0.03 -13.64
C ILE A 7 0.88 1.31 -13.03
N VAL A 8 0.95 1.37 -11.70
CA VAL A 8 1.45 2.52 -10.94
C VAL A 8 2.54 2.04 -9.97
N ASP A 9 3.80 2.33 -10.29
CA ASP A 9 4.98 1.97 -9.51
C ASP A 9 6.12 2.94 -9.86
N ASP A 10 6.87 3.45 -8.90
CA ASP A 10 7.96 4.40 -9.14
C ASP A 10 9.27 3.71 -9.58
N HIS A 11 9.32 2.35 -9.54
CA HIS A 11 10.47 1.56 -9.97
C HIS A 11 10.34 1.10 -11.43
N PRO A 12 11.13 1.64 -12.39
CA PRO A 12 11.02 1.28 -13.80
C PRO A 12 11.17 -0.22 -14.08
N LEU A 13 12.09 -0.90 -13.37
CA LEU A 13 12.32 -2.34 -13.55
C LEU A 13 11.12 -3.18 -13.10
N VAL A 14 10.39 -2.74 -12.08
CA VAL A 14 9.17 -3.43 -11.63
C VAL A 14 8.08 -3.27 -12.68
N ARG A 15 7.86 -2.05 -13.21
CA ARG A 15 6.89 -1.83 -14.29
C ARG A 15 7.21 -2.67 -15.51
N GLN A 16 8.48 -2.67 -15.95
CA GLN A 16 8.92 -3.49 -17.10
C GLN A 16 8.69 -4.99 -16.86
N GLY A 17 9.03 -5.49 -15.66
CA GLY A 17 8.81 -6.88 -15.30
C GLY A 17 7.33 -7.27 -15.29
N LEU A 18 6.48 -6.44 -14.68
CA LEU A 18 5.04 -6.65 -14.69
C LEU A 18 4.46 -6.61 -16.11
N SER A 19 4.88 -5.64 -16.91
CA SER A 19 4.43 -5.50 -18.29
C SER A 19 4.78 -6.74 -19.13
N GLN A 20 5.98 -7.29 -18.94
CA GLN A 20 6.37 -8.53 -19.62
C GLN A 20 5.53 -9.72 -19.16
N VAL A 21 5.30 -9.88 -17.84
CA VAL A 21 4.51 -10.98 -17.31
C VAL A 21 3.05 -10.90 -17.79
N ILE A 22 2.45 -9.73 -17.75
CA ILE A 22 1.04 -9.52 -18.12
C ILE A 22 0.85 -9.65 -19.63
N ASN A 23 1.71 -9.05 -20.44
CA ASN A 23 1.60 -9.12 -21.91
C ASN A 23 1.92 -10.51 -22.50
N ASN A 24 2.52 -11.42 -21.68
CA ASN A 24 2.65 -12.83 -22.08
C ASN A 24 1.33 -13.62 -21.96
N GLU A 25 0.33 -13.09 -21.26
CA GLU A 25 -0.98 -13.70 -21.16
C GLU A 25 -1.83 -13.29 -22.38
N ALA A 26 -2.45 -14.27 -23.06
CA ALA A 26 -3.22 -14.02 -24.28
C ALA A 26 -4.52 -13.19 -24.03
N ASP A 27 -4.96 -13.11 -22.78
CA ASP A 27 -6.20 -12.48 -22.34
C ASP A 27 -5.99 -11.14 -21.62
N MET A 28 -4.74 -10.64 -21.54
CA MET A 28 -4.39 -9.39 -20.82
C MET A 28 -3.42 -8.53 -21.63
N GLU A 29 -3.47 -7.22 -21.44
CA GLU A 29 -2.49 -6.29 -21.98
C GLU A 29 -2.35 -5.04 -21.11
N ILE A 30 -1.16 -4.41 -21.15
CA ILE A 30 -0.91 -3.15 -20.45
C ILE A 30 -1.40 -1.98 -21.32
N CYS A 31 -2.36 -1.21 -20.80
CA CYS A 31 -2.90 -0.02 -21.45
C CYS A 31 -2.23 1.29 -21.03
N GLY A 32 -1.41 1.27 -19.98
CA GLY A 32 -0.67 2.44 -19.53
C GLY A 32 0.10 2.23 -18.23
N GLU A 33 1.00 3.17 -17.95
CA GLU A 33 1.87 3.15 -16.78
C GLU A 33 1.99 4.56 -16.18
N ALA A 34 2.24 4.64 -14.87
CA ALA A 34 2.59 5.88 -14.16
C ALA A 34 3.66 5.61 -13.11
N GLU A 35 4.48 6.61 -12.81
CA GLU A 35 5.52 6.54 -11.77
C GLU A 35 5.11 7.25 -10.48
N ASP A 36 4.03 8.06 -10.52
CA ASP A 36 3.53 8.80 -9.36
C ASP A 36 2.00 8.95 -9.38
N ALA A 37 1.45 9.45 -8.27
CA ALA A 37 0.01 9.62 -8.12
C ALA A 37 -0.60 10.66 -9.07
N PRO A 38 -0.01 11.84 -9.34
CA PRO A 38 -0.53 12.79 -10.32
C PRO A 38 -0.64 12.21 -11.73
N GLN A 39 0.38 11.49 -12.19
CA GLN A 39 0.35 10.82 -13.51
C GLN A 39 -0.71 9.71 -13.54
N ALA A 40 -0.80 8.90 -12.45
CA ALA A 40 -1.80 7.84 -12.34
C ALA A 40 -3.23 8.38 -12.41
N MET A 41 -3.55 9.43 -11.64
CA MET A 41 -4.89 10.05 -11.65
C MET A 41 -5.30 10.54 -13.04
N LYS A 42 -4.36 11.14 -13.77
CA LYS A 42 -4.59 11.61 -15.13
C LYS A 42 -4.67 10.46 -16.14
N GLY A 43 -3.72 9.52 -16.06
CA GLY A 43 -3.57 8.43 -17.02
C GLY A 43 -4.72 7.42 -16.97
N VAL A 44 -5.16 7.03 -15.78
CA VAL A 44 -6.28 6.10 -15.58
C VAL A 44 -7.57 6.64 -16.21
N GLY A 45 -7.85 7.95 -16.04
CA GLY A 45 -9.02 8.57 -16.65
C GLY A 45 -9.02 8.56 -18.19
N HIS A 46 -7.84 8.57 -18.82
CA HIS A 46 -7.72 8.49 -20.27
C HIS A 46 -7.72 7.04 -20.78
N ALA A 47 -7.02 6.14 -20.10
CA ALA A 47 -6.85 4.76 -20.50
C ALA A 47 -8.10 3.90 -20.23
N ASN A 48 -8.92 4.27 -19.24
CA ASN A 48 -10.10 3.56 -18.79
C ASN A 48 -9.86 2.03 -18.63
N PRO A 49 -8.90 1.63 -17.75
CA PRO A 49 -8.49 0.24 -17.58
C PRO A 49 -9.57 -0.62 -16.92
N ASP A 50 -9.48 -1.94 -17.14
CA ASP A 50 -10.31 -2.94 -16.45
C ASP A 50 -9.80 -3.23 -15.04
N ALA A 51 -8.48 -3.07 -14.77
CA ALA A 51 -7.89 -3.17 -13.44
C ALA A 51 -6.63 -2.29 -13.32
N ILE A 52 -6.29 -1.92 -12.08
CA ILE A 52 -5.11 -1.11 -11.78
C ILE A 52 -4.22 -1.87 -10.79
N ILE A 53 -2.90 -1.89 -11.06
CA ILE A 53 -1.88 -2.35 -10.10
C ILE A 53 -1.26 -1.12 -9.48
N VAL A 54 -1.18 -1.05 -8.15
CA VAL A 54 -0.64 0.10 -7.42
C VAL A 54 0.40 -0.37 -6.40
N ASP A 55 1.60 0.22 -6.44
CA ASP A 55 2.52 0.12 -5.31
C ASP A 55 2.11 1.09 -4.19
N ILE A 56 2.32 0.66 -2.94
CA ILE A 56 2.11 1.51 -1.77
C ILE A 56 3.20 2.58 -1.66
N SER A 57 4.45 2.21 -1.98
CA SER A 57 5.63 3.08 -1.86
C SER A 57 5.85 3.88 -3.14
N LEU A 58 5.07 4.92 -3.35
CA LEU A 58 5.27 5.84 -4.46
C LEU A 58 6.09 7.05 -4.03
N LYS A 59 7.02 7.49 -4.87
CA LYS A 59 7.86 8.66 -4.61
C LYS A 59 7.03 9.91 -4.37
N GLY A 60 7.18 10.50 -3.17
CA GLY A 60 6.48 11.72 -2.78
C GLY A 60 4.98 11.56 -2.46
N ASN A 61 4.41 10.38 -2.63
CA ASN A 61 2.98 10.12 -2.41
C ASN A 61 2.76 8.76 -1.73
N ASN A 62 1.67 8.64 -0.98
CA ASN A 62 1.25 7.39 -0.37
C ASN A 62 0.30 6.64 -1.31
N GLY A 63 0.65 5.43 -1.69
CA GLY A 63 -0.18 4.60 -2.58
C GLY A 63 -1.56 4.28 -2.00
N LEU A 64 -1.71 4.19 -0.68
CA LEU A 64 -3.01 4.01 -0.05
C LEU A 64 -3.93 5.23 -0.24
N GLU A 65 -3.37 6.45 -0.21
CA GLU A 65 -4.12 7.67 -0.55
C GLU A 65 -4.50 7.70 -2.03
N LEU A 66 -3.58 7.30 -2.91
CA LEU A 66 -3.89 7.18 -4.33
C LEU A 66 -5.07 6.20 -4.56
N ILE A 67 -5.07 5.05 -3.89
CA ILE A 67 -6.17 4.07 -3.99
C ILE A 67 -7.50 4.72 -3.58
N LYS A 68 -7.56 5.44 -2.45
CA LYS A 68 -8.76 6.16 -2.01
C LYS A 68 -9.24 7.17 -3.06
N ASN A 69 -8.32 7.95 -3.64
CA ASN A 69 -8.63 8.94 -4.66
C ASN A 69 -9.11 8.31 -5.97
N LEU A 70 -8.46 7.23 -6.43
CA LEU A 70 -8.90 6.47 -7.60
C LEU A 70 -10.30 5.89 -7.38
N LYS A 71 -10.56 5.30 -6.22
CA LYS A 71 -11.87 4.73 -5.89
C LYS A 71 -12.99 5.77 -5.75
N ALA A 72 -12.66 7.00 -5.34
CA ALA A 72 -13.62 8.10 -5.29
C ALA A 72 -14.10 8.55 -6.69
N ILE A 73 -13.26 8.39 -7.73
CA ILE A 73 -13.57 8.80 -9.11
C ILE A 73 -13.96 7.60 -9.97
N HIS A 74 -13.31 6.46 -9.77
CA HIS A 74 -13.44 5.23 -10.55
C HIS A 74 -13.87 4.07 -9.66
N GLU A 75 -15.07 4.18 -9.06
CA GLU A 75 -15.58 3.24 -8.04
C GLU A 75 -15.53 1.77 -8.49
N ASN A 76 -15.82 1.50 -9.75
CA ASN A 76 -15.96 0.13 -10.27
C ASN A 76 -14.64 -0.53 -10.69
N ILE A 77 -13.56 0.23 -10.92
CA ILE A 77 -12.28 -0.35 -11.35
C ILE A 77 -11.62 -1.07 -10.17
N PRO A 78 -11.39 -2.40 -10.23
CA PRO A 78 -10.70 -3.12 -9.18
C PRO A 78 -9.22 -2.74 -9.12
N ILE A 79 -8.68 -2.66 -7.89
CA ILE A 79 -7.29 -2.28 -7.64
C ILE A 79 -6.59 -3.45 -6.94
N LEU A 80 -5.42 -3.85 -7.49
CA LEU A 80 -4.48 -4.77 -6.89
C LEU A 80 -3.31 -3.97 -6.29
N VAL A 81 -3.00 -4.21 -5.04
CA VAL A 81 -1.78 -3.70 -4.41
C VAL A 81 -0.64 -4.69 -4.64
N PHE A 82 0.49 -4.18 -5.18
CA PHE A 82 1.72 -4.96 -5.39
C PHE A 82 2.88 -4.26 -4.68
N SER A 83 3.31 -4.78 -3.53
CA SER A 83 4.19 -4.04 -2.62
C SER A 83 5.27 -4.91 -1.95
N MET A 84 6.38 -4.27 -1.55
CA MET A 84 7.41 -4.89 -0.70
C MET A 84 7.00 -4.96 0.78
N HIS A 85 5.96 -4.22 1.17
CA HIS A 85 5.51 -4.18 2.56
C HIS A 85 4.84 -5.48 3.00
N ASP A 86 4.98 -5.79 4.29
CA ASP A 86 4.38 -6.99 4.88
C ASP A 86 2.84 -6.93 4.83
N GLU A 87 2.24 -8.01 4.33
CA GLU A 87 0.80 -8.10 4.15
C GLU A 87 0.02 -8.05 5.46
N SER A 88 0.60 -8.57 6.56
CA SER A 88 -0.06 -8.60 7.87
C SER A 88 -0.40 -7.20 8.39
N ILE A 89 0.32 -6.18 7.93
CA ILE A 89 0.16 -4.77 8.33
C ILE A 89 -0.60 -3.97 7.28
N TYR A 90 -0.25 -4.19 6.01
CA TYR A 90 -0.73 -3.32 4.94
C TYR A 90 -1.92 -3.85 4.17
N ALA A 91 -2.14 -5.18 4.11
CA ALA A 91 -3.23 -5.72 3.31
C ALA A 91 -4.60 -5.23 3.80
N GLN A 92 -4.83 -5.23 5.11
CA GLN A 92 -6.08 -4.73 5.66
C GLN A 92 -6.29 -3.23 5.42
N ARG A 93 -5.22 -2.42 5.49
CA ARG A 93 -5.27 -0.99 5.16
C ARG A 93 -5.59 -0.77 3.69
N ALA A 94 -4.99 -1.57 2.80
CA ALA A 94 -5.27 -1.56 1.37
C ALA A 94 -6.74 -1.91 1.06
N LEU A 95 -7.26 -2.97 1.68
CA LEU A 95 -8.67 -3.35 1.54
C LEU A 95 -9.61 -2.24 2.03
N ARG A 96 -9.33 -1.62 3.17
CA ARG A 96 -10.09 -0.46 3.68
C ARG A 96 -10.00 0.77 2.77
N ALA A 97 -8.88 0.96 2.08
CA ALA A 97 -8.72 2.01 1.07
C ALA A 97 -9.51 1.72 -0.22
N GLY A 98 -10.00 0.49 -0.41
CA GLY A 98 -10.82 0.06 -1.55
C GLY A 98 -10.11 -0.88 -2.53
N ALA A 99 -8.89 -1.33 -2.22
CA ALA A 99 -8.24 -2.39 -3.00
C ALA A 99 -9.03 -3.71 -2.91
N LYS A 100 -8.88 -4.56 -3.92
CA LYS A 100 -9.49 -5.90 -3.98
C LYS A 100 -8.46 -7.02 -3.88
N ALA A 101 -7.17 -6.71 -4.02
CA ALA A 101 -6.09 -7.68 -3.87
C ALA A 101 -4.86 -7.07 -3.21
N TYR A 102 -4.09 -7.94 -2.55
CA TYR A 102 -2.76 -7.65 -2.05
C TYR A 102 -1.81 -8.77 -2.43
N VAL A 103 -0.71 -8.44 -3.09
CA VAL A 103 0.34 -9.38 -3.48
C VAL A 103 1.69 -8.77 -3.12
N MET A 104 2.55 -9.52 -2.44
CA MET A 104 3.88 -9.07 -2.09
C MET A 104 4.82 -9.18 -3.30
N LYS A 105 5.69 -8.18 -3.52
CA LYS A 105 6.67 -8.18 -4.63
C LYS A 105 7.66 -9.34 -4.58
N LYS A 106 7.82 -10.00 -3.43
CA LYS A 106 8.63 -11.22 -3.27
C LYS A 106 7.93 -12.50 -3.76
N GLU A 107 6.65 -12.45 -4.05
CA GLU A 107 5.89 -13.59 -4.51
C GLU A 107 6.08 -13.87 -6.01
N SER A 108 5.70 -15.07 -6.44
CA SER A 108 5.80 -15.45 -7.85
C SER A 108 4.96 -14.53 -8.74
N PRO A 109 5.46 -14.11 -9.91
CA PRO A 109 4.71 -13.33 -10.90
C PRO A 109 3.37 -13.96 -11.29
N THR A 110 3.25 -15.29 -11.23
CA THR A 110 1.98 -16.01 -11.50
C THR A 110 0.86 -15.62 -10.54
N LYS A 111 1.18 -15.23 -9.29
CA LYS A 111 0.20 -14.75 -8.33
C LYS A 111 -0.42 -13.40 -8.71
N VAL A 112 0.35 -12.54 -9.37
CA VAL A 112 -0.17 -11.26 -9.88
C VAL A 112 -1.23 -11.53 -10.94
N VAL A 113 -0.95 -12.41 -11.89
CA VAL A 113 -1.88 -12.80 -12.95
C VAL A 113 -3.15 -13.44 -12.37
N GLU A 114 -2.99 -14.37 -11.41
CA GLU A 114 -4.11 -14.98 -10.70
C GLU A 114 -4.96 -13.94 -9.98
N ALA A 115 -4.32 -13.03 -9.23
CA ALA A 115 -5.00 -11.97 -8.50
C ALA A 115 -5.81 -11.06 -9.43
N ILE A 116 -5.23 -10.65 -10.58
CA ILE A 116 -5.93 -9.85 -11.60
C ILE A 116 -7.19 -10.58 -12.06
N ARG A 117 -7.08 -11.86 -12.46
CA ARG A 117 -8.23 -12.65 -12.94
C ARG A 117 -9.35 -12.77 -11.90
N ARG A 118 -8.99 -12.83 -10.60
CA ARG A 118 -9.98 -12.90 -9.52
C ARG A 118 -10.66 -11.56 -9.26
N ILE A 119 -9.89 -10.46 -9.18
CA ILE A 119 -10.48 -9.15 -8.87
C ILE A 119 -11.39 -8.64 -10.01
N ILE A 120 -11.12 -8.98 -11.26
CA ILE A 120 -11.99 -8.67 -12.40
C ILE A 120 -13.34 -9.38 -12.29
N LYS A 121 -13.38 -10.59 -11.71
CA LYS A 121 -14.62 -11.30 -11.41
C LYS A 121 -15.35 -10.75 -10.16
N GLY A 122 -14.80 -9.70 -9.53
CA GLY A 122 -15.35 -9.11 -8.32
C GLY A 122 -14.92 -9.80 -7.01
N GLU A 123 -14.04 -10.80 -7.07
CA GLU A 123 -13.52 -11.50 -5.92
C GLU A 123 -12.45 -10.68 -5.19
N ILE A 124 -12.19 -11.03 -3.92
CA ILE A 124 -11.06 -10.52 -3.15
C ILE A 124 -9.92 -11.54 -3.21
N TYR A 125 -8.69 -11.05 -3.40
CA TYR A 125 -7.49 -11.88 -3.41
C TYR A 125 -6.50 -11.40 -2.34
N VAL A 126 -6.37 -12.16 -1.28
CA VAL A 126 -5.39 -11.96 -0.20
C VAL A 126 -4.91 -13.34 0.26
N SER A 127 -3.81 -13.38 1.03
CA SER A 127 -3.37 -14.65 1.62
C SER A 127 -4.41 -15.19 2.62
N PRO A 128 -4.41 -16.51 2.90
CA PRO A 128 -5.26 -17.11 3.92
C PRO A 128 -5.09 -16.43 5.29
N SER A 129 -3.86 -16.09 5.66
CA SER A 129 -3.55 -15.39 6.93
C SER A 129 -4.27 -14.04 7.03
N VAL A 130 -4.23 -13.25 5.99
CA VAL A 130 -4.94 -11.94 5.94
C VAL A 130 -6.45 -12.15 5.96
N ALA A 131 -6.96 -13.13 5.22
CA ALA A 131 -8.40 -13.44 5.22
C ALA A 131 -8.90 -13.82 6.63
N ASP A 132 -8.16 -14.67 7.35
CA ASP A 132 -8.48 -15.06 8.71
C ASP A 132 -8.45 -13.85 9.66
N GLN A 133 -7.45 -12.98 9.57
CA GLN A 133 -7.39 -11.75 10.37
C GLN A 133 -8.61 -10.85 10.16
N VAL A 134 -9.01 -10.65 8.89
CA VAL A 134 -10.19 -9.84 8.55
C VAL A 134 -11.47 -10.46 9.10
N LEU A 135 -11.64 -11.78 8.96
CA LEU A 135 -12.80 -12.51 9.49
C LEU A 135 -12.86 -12.43 11.02
N HIS A 136 -11.73 -12.63 11.70
CA HIS A 136 -11.66 -12.49 13.15
C HIS A 136 -12.07 -11.10 13.64
N GLN A 137 -11.71 -10.04 12.94
CA GLN A 137 -12.12 -8.69 13.31
C GLN A 137 -13.63 -8.44 13.09
N ILE A 138 -14.22 -9.01 12.03
CA ILE A 138 -15.65 -8.91 11.77
C ILE A 138 -16.45 -9.63 12.83
N VAL A 139 -16.03 -10.85 13.20
CA VAL A 139 -16.74 -11.71 14.17
C VAL A 139 -16.64 -11.15 15.60
N ASN A 140 -15.46 -10.68 16.00
CA ASN A 140 -15.23 -10.23 17.38
C ASN A 140 -15.60 -8.75 17.62
N GLY A 141 -15.90 -7.99 16.58
CA GLY A 141 -16.22 -6.57 16.65
C GLY A 141 -15.02 -5.68 17.03
N PRO A 142 -15.12 -4.37 16.81
CA PRO A 142 -14.01 -3.44 17.05
C PRO A 142 -13.64 -3.29 18.55
N ASN A 143 -14.51 -3.72 19.48
CA ASN A 143 -14.30 -3.56 20.93
C ASN A 143 -13.66 -4.79 21.61
N ASN A 144 -13.58 -5.95 20.94
CA ASN A 144 -12.97 -7.16 21.48
C ASN A 144 -11.58 -7.47 20.89
N ALA A 145 -10.96 -6.50 20.26
CA ALA A 145 -9.59 -6.62 19.74
C ALA A 145 -8.58 -6.69 20.90
N THR A 146 -8.53 -7.85 21.57
CA THR A 146 -7.51 -8.20 22.57
C THR A 146 -6.11 -8.30 21.98
N SER A 147 -5.93 -7.95 20.70
CA SER A 147 -4.64 -7.94 19.99
C SER A 147 -4.54 -6.93 18.86
N THR A 148 -5.08 -5.72 18.99
CA THR A 148 -4.69 -4.65 18.06
C THR A 148 -3.26 -4.26 18.38
N SER A 149 -2.35 -4.53 17.44
CA SER A 149 -0.99 -4.01 17.53
C SER A 149 -1.03 -2.49 17.76
N PRO A 150 -0.18 -1.92 18.61
CA PRO A 150 -0.12 -0.47 18.79
C PRO A 150 -0.05 0.30 17.44
N ILE A 151 0.57 -0.30 16.44
CA ILE A 151 0.69 0.20 15.06
C ILE A 151 -0.68 0.37 14.36
N ASP A 152 -1.69 -0.41 14.71
CA ASP A 152 -3.02 -0.31 14.08
C ASP A 152 -3.74 1.00 14.39
N ARG A 153 -3.32 1.69 15.46
CA ARG A 153 -3.83 3.02 15.85
C ARG A 153 -3.26 4.16 14.99
N LEU A 154 -2.18 3.89 14.27
CA LEU A 154 -1.55 4.89 13.42
C LEU A 154 -2.32 5.05 12.11
N THR A 155 -2.43 6.28 11.64
CA THR A 155 -2.86 6.55 10.27
C THR A 155 -1.80 6.05 9.28
N ASP A 156 -2.17 5.90 8.01
CA ASP A 156 -1.24 5.44 6.97
C ASP A 156 0.01 6.34 6.89
N ARG A 157 -0.18 7.66 7.06
CA ARG A 157 0.92 8.64 7.03
C ARG A 157 1.82 8.59 8.28
N GLU A 158 1.24 8.39 9.46
CA GLU A 158 2.00 8.20 10.69
C GLU A 158 2.82 6.90 10.65
N LEU A 159 2.26 5.83 10.10
CA LEU A 159 2.96 4.57 9.90
C LEU A 159 4.16 4.72 8.95
N GLU A 160 3.98 5.44 7.85
CA GLU A 160 5.04 5.76 6.90
C GLU A 160 6.17 6.58 7.57
N VAL A 161 5.82 7.57 8.40
CA VAL A 161 6.80 8.34 9.19
C VAL A 161 7.57 7.42 10.15
N VAL A 162 6.89 6.50 10.84
CA VAL A 162 7.56 5.50 11.71
C VAL A 162 8.54 4.63 10.92
N GLN A 163 8.17 4.17 9.73
CA GLN A 163 9.08 3.39 8.88
C GLN A 163 10.34 4.16 8.49
N LEU A 164 10.17 5.43 8.08
CA LEU A 164 11.30 6.25 7.66
C LEU A 164 12.22 6.62 8.83
N ILE A 165 11.65 6.85 10.03
CA ILE A 165 12.45 7.00 11.28
C ILE A 165 13.22 5.71 11.56
N GLY A 166 12.59 4.55 11.46
CA GLY A 166 13.23 3.25 11.69
C GLY A 166 14.37 2.95 10.71
N ARG A 167 14.29 3.49 9.49
CA ARG A 167 15.38 3.45 8.49
C ARG A 167 16.48 4.48 8.75
N GLY A 168 16.39 5.26 9.82
CA GLY A 168 17.42 6.23 10.25
C GLY A 168 17.30 7.62 9.63
N LEU A 169 16.20 7.96 8.95
CA LEU A 169 16.03 9.27 8.33
C LEU A 169 15.69 10.33 9.39
N SER A 170 16.28 11.51 9.24
CA SER A 170 15.94 12.71 10.01
C SER A 170 14.60 13.31 9.56
N SER A 171 13.97 14.14 10.39
CA SER A 171 12.72 14.83 10.04
C SER A 171 12.83 15.67 8.75
N ARG A 172 14.02 16.18 8.44
CA ARG A 172 14.27 16.93 7.20
C ARG A 172 14.27 16.02 5.97
N GLU A 173 14.98 14.90 6.03
CA GLU A 173 15.02 13.91 4.96
C GLU A 173 13.66 13.27 4.73
N ILE A 174 12.91 13.00 5.81
CA ILE A 174 11.52 12.54 5.71
C ILE A 174 10.64 13.57 5.03
N ALA A 175 10.76 14.85 5.39
CA ALA A 175 10.00 15.92 4.79
C ALA A 175 10.29 16.05 3.28
N GLU A 176 11.55 15.96 2.89
CA GLU A 176 11.98 15.97 1.49
C GLU A 176 11.43 14.75 0.73
N SER A 177 11.57 13.54 1.28
CA SER A 177 11.10 12.29 0.64
C SER A 177 9.60 12.23 0.48
N LEU A 178 8.84 12.81 1.42
CA LEU A 178 7.37 12.81 1.42
C LEU A 178 6.75 14.08 0.82
N ASN A 179 7.57 15.00 0.34
CA ASN A 179 7.17 16.29 -0.22
C ASN A 179 6.29 17.12 0.74
N LEU A 180 6.68 17.14 2.02
CA LEU A 180 6.01 17.83 3.12
C LEU A 180 6.92 18.86 3.79
N SER A 181 6.34 19.70 4.64
CA SER A 181 7.13 20.57 5.51
C SER A 181 7.70 19.79 6.71
N VAL A 182 8.89 20.21 7.22
CA VAL A 182 9.46 19.65 8.45
C VAL A 182 8.48 19.79 9.61
N LYS A 183 7.73 20.90 9.67
CA LYS A 183 6.70 21.14 10.70
C LYS A 183 5.60 20.09 10.66
N THR A 184 5.19 19.66 9.46
CA THR A 184 4.19 18.59 9.27
C THR A 184 4.72 17.26 9.79
N ILE A 185 5.99 16.94 9.51
CA ILE A 185 6.62 15.71 10.02
C ILE A 185 6.71 15.73 11.54
N GLU A 186 7.09 16.86 12.15
CA GLU A 186 7.12 16.97 13.60
C GLU A 186 5.71 16.82 14.23
N SER A 187 4.66 17.29 13.57
CA SER A 187 3.28 17.02 13.99
C SER A 187 2.95 15.53 13.95
N HIS A 188 3.30 14.82 12.86
CA HIS A 188 3.10 13.38 12.78
C HIS A 188 3.89 12.64 13.87
N ARG A 189 5.14 13.02 14.12
CA ARG A 189 5.96 12.46 15.21
C ARG A 189 5.33 12.67 16.60
N ALA A 190 4.72 13.83 16.83
CA ALA A 190 3.99 14.11 18.08
C ALA A 190 2.76 13.20 18.22
N HIS A 191 1.93 13.08 17.19
CA HIS A 191 0.75 12.20 17.20
C HIS A 191 1.13 10.72 17.35
N VAL A 192 2.22 10.27 16.70
CA VAL A 192 2.72 8.89 16.88
C VAL A 192 3.10 8.64 18.33
N LYS A 193 3.86 9.55 18.97
CA LYS A 193 4.22 9.41 20.39
C LYS A 193 3.00 9.33 21.30
N GLU A 194 2.00 10.16 21.05
CA GLU A 194 0.75 10.16 21.81
C GLU A 194 0.00 8.82 21.64
N LYS A 195 -0.22 8.38 20.38
CA LYS A 195 -0.94 7.15 20.08
C LYS A 195 -0.26 5.88 20.56
N LEU A 196 1.07 5.86 20.57
CA LEU A 196 1.89 4.74 21.04
C LEU A 196 2.30 4.87 22.50
N ASN A 197 1.87 5.96 23.19
CA ASN A 197 2.19 6.25 24.57
C ASN A 197 3.72 6.31 24.85
N LEU A 198 4.47 6.94 23.93
CA LEU A 198 5.92 7.14 24.02
C LEU A 198 6.25 8.49 24.67
N ARG A 199 7.20 8.49 25.60
CA ARG A 199 7.49 9.66 26.45
C ARG A 199 8.30 10.76 25.74
N ASN A 200 9.18 10.36 24.83
CA ASN A 200 10.13 11.28 24.20
C ASN A 200 10.55 10.83 22.79
N ALA A 201 11.36 11.64 22.12
CA ALA A 201 11.85 11.36 20.78
C ALA A 201 12.77 10.13 20.71
N THR A 202 13.53 9.84 21.77
CA THR A 202 14.43 8.68 21.80
C THR A 202 13.62 7.38 21.81
N GLU A 203 12.56 7.31 22.61
CA GLU A 203 11.67 6.15 22.64
C GLU A 203 10.99 5.93 21.28
N LEU A 204 10.61 7.02 20.58
CA LEU A 204 10.07 6.93 19.23
C LEU A 204 11.07 6.32 18.25
N VAL A 205 12.32 6.78 18.27
CA VAL A 205 13.37 6.23 17.39
C VAL A 205 13.63 4.75 17.73
N GLN A 206 13.78 4.39 19.00
CA GLN A 206 13.98 3.00 19.41
C GLN A 206 12.83 2.11 18.97
N PHE A 207 11.59 2.53 19.21
CA PHE A 207 10.41 1.80 18.74
C PHE A 207 10.42 1.62 17.23
N SER A 208 10.70 2.68 16.48
CA SER A 208 10.70 2.66 15.01
C SER A 208 11.77 1.72 14.45
N VAL A 209 12.97 1.73 15.02
CA VAL A 209 14.06 0.82 14.60
C VAL A 209 13.68 -0.63 14.90
N GLN A 210 13.25 -0.94 16.12
CA GLN A 210 12.85 -2.29 16.50
C GLN A 210 11.70 -2.81 15.63
N TRP A 211 10.74 -1.95 15.31
CA TRP A 211 9.61 -2.30 14.48
C TRP A 211 10.01 -2.60 13.04
N VAL A 212 10.91 -1.81 12.44
CA VAL A 212 11.42 -2.06 11.09
C VAL A 212 12.25 -3.34 11.04
N ASP A 213 13.11 -3.59 12.02
CA ASP A 213 13.95 -4.78 12.08
C ASP A 213 13.12 -6.08 12.14
N GLN A 214 11.99 -6.07 12.86
CA GLN A 214 11.07 -7.21 12.93
C GLN A 214 10.39 -7.54 11.61
N GLN A 215 10.36 -6.60 10.64
CA GLN A 215 9.74 -6.82 9.34
C GLN A 215 10.72 -7.33 8.28
N VAL A 216 12.01 -7.26 8.55
CA VAL A 216 13.07 -7.68 7.61
C VAL A 216 13.47 -9.15 7.83
N MET A 217 13.10 -9.74 8.97
CA MET A 217 13.30 -11.15 9.26
C MET A 217 12.15 -12.00 8.72
#